data_f41dda4d8f39e641484757125fd4f7b7
#
_entry.id   f41dda4d8f39e641484757125fd4f7b7
#
_cell.length_a   1.000
_cell.length_b   1.000
_cell.length_c   1.000
_cell.angle_alpha   90.00
_cell.angle_beta   90.00
_cell.angle_gamma   90.00
#
_symmetry.space_group_name_H-M   'P 1'
#
loop_
_entity.id
_entity.type
_entity.pdbx_description
1 polymer ?
#
loop_
_entity_poly.entity_id
_entity_poly.type
_entity_poly.pdbx_seq_one_letter_code
_entity_poly.pdbx_strand_id
1 'polypeptide(L)'
;MKIPAENNHSDPVSEFILLGFPCTWEVQILLFSIFCVIYVLTLMGNLCIICAVWWNDHLHTPMYILLANFSFLEIWYVTSTVPNMLANFLSETNSISFYGCFIQFYFFFSMGTTETFFLSAMAFDRYLAICRPLHYPAVMTVQRCIRIGAGCWVCGFSCFLLPVYLISQLPFCGPNTIDHFLCDPGPLMNLSCVAAPATEIICAIFNSVLIFSTFLFITSSYTLVIRAVLRVPSAEGRHKAFSTCGSHLAVVSLFYGSIMVMYVSPTAGNPAGIQKIVTLFYSVMTPLFNPLIYSLRNKEMKQALTKLFRIMRPGQRQLLKN
;
A
#
# COMPACT_ATOMS: atom_id res chain seq x y z
N MET A 1 -5.04 40.45 40.20
CA MET A 1 -3.76 39.84 40.57
C MET A 1 -3.66 38.54 39.76
N LYS A 2 -3.01 38.57 38.57
CA LYS A 2 -2.84 37.39 37.73
C LYS A 2 -1.58 36.69 38.22
N ILE A 3 -1.74 35.44 38.61
CA ILE A 3 -0.63 34.55 38.98
C ILE A 3 0.10 34.23 37.64
N PRO A 4 1.41 34.43 37.55
CA PRO A 4 2.17 34.00 36.37
C PRO A 4 2.15 32.48 36.31
N ALA A 5 1.76 31.93 35.16
CA ALA A 5 1.90 30.52 34.88
C ALA A 5 3.39 30.17 34.94
N GLU A 6 3.74 29.25 35.79
CA GLU A 6 5.07 28.67 35.95
C GLU A 6 5.52 28.04 34.61
N ASN A 7 6.72 28.36 34.22
CA ASN A 7 7.47 27.74 33.17
C ASN A 7 7.61 26.23 33.44
N ASN A 8 6.70 25.43 32.93
CA ASN A 8 6.99 24.03 32.74
C ASN A 8 7.91 23.92 31.52
N HIS A 9 9.18 23.71 31.77
CA HIS A 9 10.07 23.07 30.81
C HIS A 9 9.39 21.74 30.46
N SER A 10 8.68 21.71 29.32
CA SER A 10 8.13 20.48 28.82
C SER A 10 9.32 19.60 28.42
N ASP A 11 9.49 18.49 29.15
CA ASP A 11 10.41 17.44 28.75
C ASP A 11 10.11 17.07 27.29
N PRO A 12 11.14 16.77 26.49
CA PRO A 12 10.94 16.39 25.10
C PRO A 12 9.98 15.19 25.05
N VAL A 13 9.00 15.24 24.13
CA VAL A 13 8.02 14.16 23.95
C VAL A 13 8.76 12.86 23.66
N SER A 14 8.66 11.89 24.58
CA SER A 14 9.31 10.59 24.47
C SER A 14 8.42 9.53 23.82
N GLU A 15 7.11 9.72 23.88
CA GLU A 15 6.11 8.80 23.33
C GLU A 15 4.85 9.54 22.88
N PHE A 16 4.12 8.94 21.95
CA PHE A 16 2.80 9.38 21.49
C PHE A 16 1.74 8.37 21.90
N ILE A 17 0.52 8.84 22.11
CA ILE A 17 -0.65 8.01 22.38
C ILE A 17 -1.52 7.98 21.14
N LEU A 18 -1.71 6.79 20.56
CA LEU A 18 -2.56 6.59 19.41
C LEU A 18 -3.99 6.29 19.85
N LEU A 19 -4.95 7.20 19.59
CA LEU A 19 -6.35 7.00 20.03
C LEU A 19 -7.05 5.86 19.29
N GLY A 20 -6.57 5.46 18.13
CA GLY A 20 -7.15 4.36 17.36
C GLY A 20 -8.64 4.57 17.08
N PHE A 21 -9.42 3.53 17.31
CA PHE A 21 -10.88 3.53 17.17
C PHE A 21 -11.50 3.55 18.57
N PRO A 22 -12.16 4.66 18.99
CA PRO A 22 -12.83 4.73 20.28
C PRO A 22 -14.04 3.80 20.29
N CYS A 23 -13.97 2.70 21.02
CA CYS A 23 -15.03 1.70 21.12
C CYS A 23 -14.97 0.95 22.46
N THR A 24 -16.05 0.24 22.81
CA THR A 24 -16.11 -0.59 24.02
C THR A 24 -15.16 -1.78 23.93
N TRP A 25 -14.82 -2.36 25.06
CA TRP A 25 -13.89 -3.50 25.13
C TRP A 25 -14.37 -4.70 24.28
N GLU A 26 -15.66 -4.99 24.29
CA GLU A 26 -16.24 -6.08 23.48
C GLU A 26 -16.02 -5.84 21.99
N VAL A 27 -16.17 -4.59 21.53
CA VAL A 27 -15.93 -4.20 20.14
C VAL A 27 -14.44 -4.23 19.81
N GLN A 28 -13.56 -3.86 20.75
CA GLN A 28 -12.10 -3.98 20.55
C GLN A 28 -11.67 -5.44 20.33
N ILE A 29 -12.18 -6.37 21.15
CA ILE A 29 -11.91 -7.83 20.97
C ILE A 29 -12.44 -8.34 19.63
N LEU A 30 -13.62 -7.89 19.21
CA LEU A 30 -14.19 -8.26 17.91
C LEU A 30 -13.30 -7.72 16.77
N LEU A 31 -12.91 -6.45 16.82
CA LEU A 31 -12.03 -5.83 15.82
C LEU A 31 -10.66 -6.50 15.80
N PHE A 32 -10.07 -6.77 16.96
CA PHE A 32 -8.82 -7.55 17.07
C PHE A 32 -8.93 -8.89 16.33
N SER A 33 -10.00 -9.64 16.58
CA SER A 33 -10.20 -10.95 15.95
C SER A 33 -10.35 -10.83 14.43
N ILE A 34 -11.14 -9.87 13.95
CA ILE A 34 -11.36 -9.61 12.52
C ILE A 34 -10.04 -9.22 11.85
N PHE A 35 -9.30 -8.24 12.41
CA PHE A 35 -8.06 -7.78 11.80
C PHE A 35 -6.94 -8.80 11.89
N CYS A 36 -6.92 -9.65 12.90
CA CYS A 36 -6.00 -10.78 12.99
C CYS A 36 -6.23 -11.76 11.82
N VAL A 37 -7.49 -12.11 11.55
CA VAL A 37 -7.86 -12.97 10.41
C VAL A 37 -7.49 -12.30 9.08
N ILE A 38 -7.82 -11.03 8.89
CA ILE A 38 -7.48 -10.25 7.68
C ILE A 38 -5.96 -10.24 7.47
N TYR A 39 -5.19 -9.98 8.52
CA TYR A 39 -3.72 -9.96 8.45
C TYR A 39 -3.15 -11.30 8.02
N VAL A 40 -3.57 -12.40 8.65
CA VAL A 40 -3.13 -13.76 8.29
C VAL A 40 -3.50 -14.10 6.84
N LEU A 41 -4.74 -13.80 6.41
CA LEU A 41 -5.18 -14.03 5.03
C LEU A 41 -4.37 -13.20 4.02
N THR A 42 -4.04 -11.95 4.36
CA THR A 42 -3.21 -11.08 3.51
C THR A 42 -1.81 -11.65 3.35
N LEU A 43 -1.17 -12.05 4.46
CA LEU A 43 0.16 -12.68 4.41
C LEU A 43 0.15 -13.96 3.59
N MET A 44 -0.82 -14.85 3.85
CA MET A 44 -0.93 -16.13 3.14
C MET A 44 -1.20 -15.93 1.65
N GLY A 45 -2.12 -15.04 1.29
CA GLY A 45 -2.48 -14.77 -0.10
C GLY A 45 -1.30 -14.23 -0.92
N ASN A 46 -0.58 -13.25 -0.40
CA ASN A 46 0.58 -12.67 -1.06
C ASN A 46 1.76 -13.66 -1.11
N LEU A 47 2.00 -14.42 -0.03
CA LEU A 47 3.03 -15.45 -0.03
C LEU A 47 2.72 -16.56 -1.04
N CYS A 48 1.46 -16.96 -1.21
CA CYS A 48 1.07 -17.93 -2.23
C CYS A 48 1.38 -17.45 -3.65
N ILE A 49 1.18 -16.15 -3.95
CA ILE A 49 1.56 -15.57 -5.26
C ILE A 49 3.08 -15.65 -5.46
N ILE A 50 3.86 -15.23 -4.47
CA ILE A 50 5.33 -15.28 -4.54
C ILE A 50 5.80 -16.71 -4.80
N CYS A 51 5.28 -17.67 -4.03
CA CYS A 51 5.60 -19.08 -4.20
C CYS A 51 5.18 -19.62 -5.56
N ALA A 52 3.98 -19.28 -6.04
CA ALA A 52 3.49 -19.72 -7.35
C ALA A 52 4.38 -19.21 -8.48
N VAL A 53 4.83 -17.96 -8.42
CA VAL A 53 5.76 -17.39 -9.41
C VAL A 53 7.13 -18.06 -9.31
N TRP A 54 7.63 -18.31 -8.09
CA TRP A 54 8.95 -18.92 -7.89
C TRP A 54 9.04 -20.37 -8.40
N TRP A 55 8.00 -21.18 -8.16
CA TRP A 55 8.02 -22.62 -8.50
C TRP A 55 7.47 -22.96 -9.88
N ASN A 56 6.98 -21.98 -10.64
CA ASN A 56 6.43 -22.23 -11.96
C ASN A 56 7.16 -21.42 -13.03
N ASP A 57 8.05 -22.07 -13.79
CA ASP A 57 8.85 -21.45 -14.85
C ASP A 57 8.00 -20.72 -15.90
N HIS A 58 6.76 -21.18 -16.16
CA HIS A 58 5.83 -20.49 -17.05
C HIS A 58 5.40 -19.11 -16.55
N LEU A 59 5.56 -18.84 -15.24
CA LEU A 59 5.30 -17.54 -14.65
C LEU A 59 6.55 -16.64 -14.53
N HIS A 60 7.70 -17.07 -15.06
CA HIS A 60 8.91 -16.24 -15.10
C HIS A 60 8.84 -15.18 -16.23
N THR A 61 7.71 -14.52 -16.37
CA THR A 61 7.52 -13.41 -17.30
C THR A 61 7.60 -12.06 -16.60
N PRO A 62 7.88 -10.96 -17.33
CA PRO A 62 7.98 -9.62 -16.78
C PRO A 62 6.84 -9.25 -15.82
N MET A 63 5.62 -9.47 -16.24
CA MET A 63 4.43 -9.15 -15.45
C MET A 63 4.39 -9.89 -14.10
N TYR A 64 4.69 -11.20 -14.09
CA TYR A 64 4.62 -11.96 -12.84
C TYR A 64 5.81 -11.69 -11.92
N ILE A 65 6.96 -11.28 -12.45
CA ILE A 65 8.08 -10.79 -11.66
C ILE A 65 7.70 -9.49 -10.93
N LEU A 66 7.07 -8.55 -11.63
CA LEU A 66 6.55 -7.32 -11.01
C LEU A 66 5.47 -7.65 -9.98
N LEU A 67 4.57 -8.60 -10.29
CA LEU A 67 3.52 -9.03 -9.38
C LEU A 67 4.07 -9.69 -8.10
N ALA A 68 5.10 -10.52 -8.21
CA ALA A 68 5.75 -11.12 -7.04
C ALA A 68 6.42 -10.06 -6.14
N ASN A 69 7.10 -9.07 -6.74
CA ASN A 69 7.64 -7.93 -5.99
C ASN A 69 6.53 -7.10 -5.34
N PHE A 70 5.43 -6.87 -6.03
CA PHE A 70 4.25 -6.19 -5.51
C PHE A 70 3.64 -6.95 -4.31
N SER A 71 3.49 -8.27 -4.42
CA SER A 71 3.02 -9.10 -3.30
C SER A 71 3.99 -9.09 -2.11
N PHE A 72 5.30 -9.03 -2.35
CA PHE A 72 6.29 -8.86 -1.29
C PHE A 72 6.14 -7.49 -0.60
N LEU A 73 5.94 -6.43 -1.36
CA LEU A 73 5.65 -5.10 -0.83
C LEU A 73 4.42 -5.10 0.08
N GLU A 74 3.32 -5.73 -0.36
CA GLU A 74 2.07 -5.80 0.39
C GLU A 74 2.21 -6.49 1.75
N ILE A 75 3.03 -7.54 1.83
CA ILE A 75 3.35 -8.21 3.11
C ILE A 75 3.99 -7.22 4.08
N TRP A 76 4.99 -6.46 3.64
CA TRP A 76 5.68 -5.51 4.48
C TRP A 76 4.80 -4.28 4.80
N TYR A 77 3.97 -3.86 3.84
CA TYR A 77 3.06 -2.73 4.02
C TYR A 77 2.08 -2.98 5.17
N VAL A 78 1.37 -4.11 5.16
CA VAL A 78 0.46 -4.44 6.27
C VAL A 78 1.21 -4.71 7.58
N THR A 79 2.42 -5.28 7.51
CA THR A 79 3.24 -5.58 8.68
C THR A 79 3.77 -4.32 9.36
N SER A 80 3.91 -3.21 8.66
CA SER A 80 4.32 -1.93 9.25
C SER A 80 3.27 -1.32 10.18
N THR A 81 2.01 -1.72 10.06
CA THR A 81 0.89 -1.06 10.76
C THR A 81 0.04 -2.02 11.57
N VAL A 82 -0.38 -3.14 10.98
CA VAL A 82 -1.38 -4.03 11.60
C VAL A 82 -0.92 -4.63 12.94
N PRO A 83 0.32 -5.11 13.12
CA PRO A 83 0.75 -5.63 14.41
C PRO A 83 0.66 -4.62 15.55
N ASN A 84 1.05 -3.36 15.31
CA ASN A 84 0.92 -2.31 16.30
C ASN A 84 -0.55 -1.97 16.59
N MET A 85 -1.39 -1.91 15.56
CA MET A 85 -2.83 -1.71 15.70
C MET A 85 -3.48 -2.84 16.52
N LEU A 86 -3.09 -4.10 16.28
CA LEU A 86 -3.58 -5.25 17.04
C LEU A 86 -3.13 -5.20 18.51
N ALA A 87 -1.87 -4.83 18.77
CA ALA A 87 -1.38 -4.65 20.12
C ALA A 87 -2.17 -3.57 20.88
N ASN A 88 -2.50 -2.47 20.20
CA ASN A 88 -3.27 -1.37 20.78
C ASN A 88 -4.72 -1.76 21.13
N PHE A 89 -5.35 -2.69 20.41
CA PHE A 89 -6.69 -3.19 20.79
C PHE A 89 -6.69 -3.96 22.12
N LEU A 90 -5.55 -4.52 22.52
CA LEU A 90 -5.41 -5.29 23.76
C LEU A 90 -4.72 -4.50 24.89
N SER A 91 -4.27 -3.29 24.62
CA SER A 91 -3.51 -2.46 25.57
C SER A 91 -4.41 -1.40 26.21
N GLU A 92 -4.17 -1.13 27.49
CA GLU A 92 -4.79 0.00 28.18
C GLU A 92 -4.13 1.34 27.80
N THR A 93 -2.84 1.30 27.46
CA THR A 93 -2.03 2.46 27.07
C THR A 93 -1.61 2.32 25.61
N ASN A 94 -2.32 2.92 24.70
CA ASN A 94 -2.03 2.85 23.24
C ASN A 94 -0.79 3.70 22.87
N SER A 95 0.34 3.51 23.56
CA SER A 95 1.53 4.33 23.38
C SER A 95 2.48 3.74 22.35
N ILE A 96 3.16 4.62 21.62
CA ILE A 96 4.25 4.32 20.72
C ILE A 96 5.40 5.29 21.02
N SER A 97 6.64 4.78 21.11
CA SER A 97 7.79 5.64 21.34
C SER A 97 7.97 6.65 20.20
N PHE A 98 8.60 7.80 20.48
CA PHE A 98 8.89 8.83 19.47
C PHE A 98 9.57 8.22 18.23
N TYR A 99 10.66 7.49 18.42
CA TYR A 99 11.37 6.84 17.32
C TYR A 99 10.53 5.77 16.62
N GLY A 100 9.76 4.99 17.37
CA GLY A 100 8.85 3.98 16.82
C GLY A 100 7.80 4.60 15.90
N CYS A 101 7.26 5.76 16.29
CA CYS A 101 6.32 6.53 15.49
C CYS A 101 6.92 6.98 14.16
N PHE A 102 8.12 7.60 14.17
CA PHE A 102 8.78 8.05 12.95
C PHE A 102 9.27 6.90 12.06
N ILE A 103 9.67 5.77 12.64
CA ILE A 103 9.99 4.55 11.90
C ILE A 103 8.73 4.02 11.21
N GLN A 104 7.60 3.90 11.93
CA GLN A 104 6.32 3.48 11.34
C GLN A 104 5.89 4.44 10.22
N PHE A 105 5.95 5.75 10.45
CA PHE A 105 5.65 6.78 9.46
C PHE A 105 6.51 6.60 8.20
N TYR A 106 7.83 6.48 8.36
CA TYR A 106 8.75 6.31 7.24
C TYR A 106 8.43 5.06 6.42
N PHE A 107 8.36 3.89 7.06
CA PHE A 107 8.11 2.63 6.35
C PHE A 107 6.73 2.62 5.69
N PHE A 108 5.70 3.04 6.40
CA PHE A 108 4.33 3.05 5.90
C PHE A 108 4.19 3.89 4.61
N PHE A 109 4.63 5.13 4.63
CA PHE A 109 4.49 6.02 3.49
C PHE A 109 5.48 5.71 2.36
N SER A 110 6.68 5.23 2.67
CA SER A 110 7.62 4.76 1.66
C SER A 110 7.09 3.55 0.90
N MET A 111 6.45 2.60 1.60
CA MET A 111 5.85 1.43 0.96
C MET A 111 4.62 1.83 0.13
N GLY A 112 3.74 2.70 0.62
CA GLY A 112 2.62 3.24 -0.17
C GLY A 112 3.09 3.96 -1.44
N THR A 113 4.19 4.69 -1.37
CA THR A 113 4.82 5.31 -2.56
C THR A 113 5.42 4.28 -3.50
N THR A 114 6.10 3.27 -2.96
CA THR A 114 6.63 2.16 -3.76
C THR A 114 5.49 1.44 -4.49
N GLU A 115 4.32 1.31 -3.86
CA GLU A 115 3.11 0.75 -4.46
C GLU A 115 2.68 1.54 -5.70
N THR A 116 2.65 2.88 -5.65
CA THR A 116 2.30 3.72 -6.82
C THR A 116 3.27 3.53 -7.97
N PHE A 117 4.56 3.35 -7.69
CA PHE A 117 5.56 3.08 -8.73
C PHE A 117 5.41 1.68 -9.33
N PHE A 118 5.12 0.65 -8.53
CA PHE A 118 4.84 -0.68 -9.07
C PHE A 118 3.57 -0.71 -9.91
N LEU A 119 2.49 -0.05 -9.49
CA LEU A 119 1.27 0.08 -10.29
C LEU A 119 1.55 0.80 -11.61
N SER A 120 2.40 1.81 -11.61
CA SER A 120 2.84 2.51 -12.82
C SER A 120 3.67 1.60 -13.75
N ALA A 121 4.62 0.83 -13.19
CA ALA A 121 5.43 -0.11 -13.94
C ALA A 121 4.58 -1.23 -14.56
N MET A 122 3.59 -1.74 -13.82
CA MET A 122 2.64 -2.75 -14.32
C MET A 122 1.70 -2.18 -15.40
N ALA A 123 1.28 -0.91 -15.29
CA ALA A 123 0.52 -0.23 -16.34
C ALA A 123 1.35 -0.07 -17.62
N PHE A 124 2.63 0.27 -17.50
CA PHE A 124 3.56 0.34 -18.62
C PHE A 124 3.78 -1.02 -19.28
N ASP A 125 3.94 -2.08 -18.50
CA ASP A 125 4.04 -3.45 -19.00
C ASP A 125 2.80 -3.82 -19.83
N ARG A 126 1.61 -3.54 -19.32
CA ARG A 126 0.35 -3.79 -20.06
C ARG A 126 0.25 -2.96 -21.33
N TYR A 127 0.63 -1.68 -21.29
CA TYR A 127 0.68 -0.84 -22.48
C TYR A 127 1.59 -1.44 -23.56
N LEU A 128 2.80 -1.84 -23.24
CA LEU A 128 3.72 -2.42 -24.19
C LEU A 128 3.19 -3.76 -24.76
N ALA A 129 2.68 -4.63 -23.89
CA ALA A 129 2.19 -5.95 -24.30
C ALA A 129 1.00 -5.87 -25.27
N ILE A 130 0.14 -4.85 -25.16
CA ILE A 130 -1.09 -4.73 -25.94
C ILE A 130 -0.91 -3.76 -27.12
N CYS A 131 -0.29 -2.59 -26.88
CA CYS A 131 -0.17 -1.54 -27.89
C CYS A 131 1.08 -1.69 -28.77
N ARG A 132 2.13 -2.37 -28.27
CA ARG A 132 3.42 -2.53 -28.97
C ARG A 132 3.94 -3.97 -28.87
N PRO A 133 3.16 -4.99 -29.28
CA PRO A 133 3.49 -6.41 -29.05
C PRO A 133 4.80 -6.85 -29.68
N LEU A 134 5.16 -6.29 -30.86
CA LEU A 134 6.43 -6.61 -31.54
C LEU A 134 7.67 -6.06 -30.80
N HIS A 135 7.51 -4.97 -30.05
CA HIS A 135 8.60 -4.37 -29.27
C HIS A 135 8.65 -4.92 -27.84
N TYR A 136 7.57 -5.54 -27.35
CA TYR A 136 7.46 -6.01 -25.98
C TYR A 136 8.62 -6.92 -25.57
N PRO A 137 9.00 -8.00 -26.32
CA PRO A 137 10.10 -8.88 -25.91
C PRO A 137 11.46 -8.19 -25.86
N ALA A 138 11.66 -7.15 -26.70
CA ALA A 138 12.90 -6.39 -26.76
C ALA A 138 13.01 -5.37 -25.60
N VAL A 139 11.86 -4.83 -25.14
CA VAL A 139 11.83 -3.80 -24.09
C VAL A 139 11.66 -4.42 -22.71
N MET A 140 10.72 -5.36 -22.53
CA MET A 140 10.40 -5.97 -21.25
C MET A 140 11.12 -7.32 -21.11
N THR A 141 12.42 -7.26 -20.87
CA THR A 141 13.22 -8.46 -20.51
C THR A 141 13.19 -8.67 -18.99
N VAL A 142 13.41 -9.91 -18.53
CA VAL A 142 13.53 -10.25 -17.10
C VAL A 142 14.52 -9.34 -16.37
N GLN A 143 15.69 -9.11 -16.98
CA GLN A 143 16.71 -8.22 -16.41
C GLN A 143 16.24 -6.78 -16.25
N ARG A 144 15.50 -6.24 -17.24
CA ARG A 144 14.93 -4.89 -17.14
C ARG A 144 13.84 -4.83 -16.09
N CYS A 145 13.01 -5.85 -15.97
CA CYS A 145 11.99 -5.90 -14.90
C CYS A 145 12.60 -5.92 -13.50
N ILE A 146 13.68 -6.65 -13.30
CA ILE A 146 14.42 -6.62 -12.03
C ILE A 146 14.96 -5.20 -11.75
N ARG A 147 15.52 -4.51 -12.75
CA ARG A 147 15.99 -3.15 -12.61
C ARG A 147 14.86 -2.14 -12.34
N ILE A 148 13.72 -2.30 -13.02
CA ILE A 148 12.52 -1.48 -12.78
C ILE A 148 12.03 -1.70 -11.36
N GLY A 149 11.92 -2.97 -10.91
CA GLY A 149 11.55 -3.29 -9.54
C GLY A 149 12.49 -2.67 -8.51
N ALA A 150 13.81 -2.82 -8.70
CA ALA A 150 14.80 -2.17 -7.84
C ALA A 150 14.65 -0.64 -7.84
N GLY A 151 14.40 -0.04 -9.00
CA GLY A 151 14.12 1.39 -9.14
C GLY A 151 12.88 1.81 -8.35
N CYS A 152 11.77 1.05 -8.41
CA CYS A 152 10.56 1.31 -7.62
C CYS A 152 10.86 1.33 -6.12
N TRP A 153 11.61 0.35 -5.62
CA TRP A 153 12.03 0.28 -4.22
C TRP A 153 12.90 1.47 -3.82
N VAL A 154 13.96 1.76 -4.57
CA VAL A 154 14.88 2.87 -4.27
C VAL A 154 14.15 4.21 -4.31
N CYS A 155 13.37 4.49 -5.35
CA CYS A 155 12.62 5.74 -5.47
C CYS A 155 11.59 5.88 -4.36
N GLY A 156 10.81 4.84 -4.06
CA GLY A 156 9.78 4.89 -3.03
C GLY A 156 10.32 5.21 -1.65
N PHE A 157 11.42 4.55 -1.28
CA PHE A 157 12.06 4.80 0.02
C PHE A 157 12.82 6.13 0.08
N SER A 158 13.43 6.56 -1.02
CA SER A 158 14.12 7.86 -1.07
C SER A 158 13.15 9.04 -0.99
N CYS A 159 11.96 8.90 -1.57
CA CYS A 159 10.96 9.97 -1.62
C CYS A 159 10.53 10.45 -0.22
N PHE A 160 10.35 9.55 0.75
CA PHE A 160 9.86 9.92 2.08
C PHE A 160 10.95 10.30 3.09
N LEU A 161 12.22 10.27 2.73
CA LEU A 161 13.31 10.74 3.62
C LEU A 161 13.13 12.21 3.98
N LEU A 162 12.83 13.08 3.01
CA LEU A 162 12.68 14.52 3.24
C LEU A 162 11.45 14.84 4.11
N PRO A 163 10.23 14.37 3.81
CA PRO A 163 9.07 14.61 4.67
C PRO A 163 9.29 14.15 6.12
N VAL A 164 9.81 12.95 6.32
CA VAL A 164 10.08 12.40 7.67
C VAL A 164 11.10 13.27 8.40
N TYR A 165 12.20 13.64 7.74
CA TYR A 165 13.21 14.52 8.32
C TYR A 165 12.61 15.88 8.73
N LEU A 166 11.88 16.55 7.85
CA LEU A 166 11.29 17.86 8.14
C LEU A 166 10.31 17.80 9.32
N ILE A 167 9.45 16.78 9.38
CA ILE A 167 8.47 16.64 10.46
C ILE A 167 9.17 16.24 11.77
N SER A 168 10.22 15.42 11.73
CA SER A 168 10.95 15.01 12.94
C SER A 168 11.71 16.15 13.62
N GLN A 169 11.97 17.25 12.91
CA GLN A 169 12.64 18.44 13.45
C GLN A 169 11.65 19.42 14.12
N LEU A 170 10.35 19.17 14.03
CA LEU A 170 9.36 20.03 14.66
C LEU A 170 9.43 19.88 16.19
N PRO A 171 9.28 20.97 16.95
CA PRO A 171 9.17 20.92 18.39
C PRO A 171 7.77 20.41 18.78
N PHE A 172 7.70 19.25 19.38
CA PHE A 172 6.45 18.67 19.88
C PHE A 172 6.22 19.04 21.34
N CYS A 173 4.99 19.48 21.68
CA CYS A 173 4.62 19.85 23.04
C CYS A 173 3.12 19.61 23.28
N GLY A 174 2.71 19.67 24.55
CA GLY A 174 1.32 19.48 24.94
C GLY A 174 0.89 18.02 25.00
N PRO A 175 -0.40 17.75 24.82
CA PRO A 175 -0.89 16.38 24.84
C PRO A 175 -0.31 15.62 23.64
N ASN A 176 0.51 14.63 23.92
CA ASN A 176 1.18 13.75 22.93
C ASN A 176 0.20 12.74 22.29
N THR A 177 -1.03 13.16 22.01
CA THR A 177 -2.14 12.32 21.59
C THR A 177 -2.42 12.50 20.11
N ILE A 178 -2.31 11.41 19.34
CA ILE A 178 -2.57 11.33 17.89
C ILE A 178 -3.95 10.71 17.70
N ASP A 179 -4.90 11.46 17.13
CA ASP A 179 -6.23 10.94 16.82
C ASP A 179 -6.22 10.11 15.53
N HIS A 180 -5.40 9.06 15.54
CA HIS A 180 -5.27 8.08 14.47
C HIS A 180 -4.83 6.72 15.04
N PHE A 181 -4.88 5.63 14.23
CA PHE A 181 -4.38 4.30 14.62
C PHE A 181 -2.92 4.05 14.17
N LEU A 182 -2.33 5.01 13.46
CA LEU A 182 -0.93 5.03 13.05
C LEU A 182 -0.37 6.45 13.11
N CYS A 183 0.95 6.58 13.02
CA CYS A 183 1.62 7.87 12.95
C CYS A 183 1.43 8.51 11.58
N ASP A 184 0.44 9.38 11.48
CA ASP A 184 0.09 10.10 10.27
C ASP A 184 0.68 11.53 10.29
N PRO A 185 1.23 12.04 9.17
CA PRO A 185 1.86 13.36 9.12
C PRO A 185 0.91 14.51 9.49
N GLY A 186 -0.37 14.44 9.13
CA GLY A 186 -1.34 15.49 9.45
C GLY A 186 -1.52 15.67 10.96
N PRO A 187 -1.99 14.66 11.71
CA PRO A 187 -2.05 14.70 13.16
C PRO A 187 -0.71 15.00 13.84
N LEU A 188 0.42 14.48 13.33
CA LEU A 188 1.74 14.77 13.88
C LEU A 188 2.10 16.26 13.77
N MET A 189 1.89 16.90 12.63
CA MET A 189 2.16 18.32 12.44
C MET A 189 1.28 19.19 13.37
N ASN A 190 0.06 18.77 13.67
CA ASN A 190 -0.83 19.47 14.60
C ASN A 190 -0.35 19.44 16.05
N LEU A 191 0.55 18.53 16.41
CA LEU A 191 1.16 18.47 17.75
C LEU A 191 2.40 19.36 17.90
N SER A 192 2.80 20.05 16.83
CA SER A 192 3.92 21.01 16.90
C SER A 192 3.55 22.25 17.72
N CYS A 193 4.45 22.67 18.59
CA CYS A 193 4.33 23.90 19.37
C CYS A 193 4.37 25.16 18.52
N VAL A 194 4.98 25.06 17.36
CA VAL A 194 5.21 26.17 16.43
C VAL A 194 4.55 25.83 15.10
N ALA A 195 3.77 26.77 14.59
CA ALA A 195 3.21 26.60 13.24
C ALA A 195 4.36 26.43 12.22
N ALA A 196 4.26 25.39 11.41
CA ALA A 196 5.28 25.06 10.40
C ALA A 196 4.69 25.07 8.99
N PRO A 197 4.12 26.21 8.52
CA PRO A 197 3.40 26.26 7.23
C PRO A 197 4.30 25.90 6.05
N ALA A 198 5.59 26.18 6.12
CA ALA A 198 6.53 25.79 5.08
C ALA A 198 6.66 24.26 4.97
N THR A 199 6.78 23.56 6.09
CA THR A 199 6.83 22.09 6.13
C THR A 199 5.52 21.48 5.61
N GLU A 200 4.37 22.00 6.04
CA GLU A 200 3.05 21.55 5.57
C GLU A 200 2.92 21.70 4.05
N ILE A 201 3.26 22.87 3.51
CA ILE A 201 3.20 23.15 2.08
C ILE A 201 4.14 22.25 1.29
N ILE A 202 5.40 22.10 1.75
CA ILE A 202 6.39 21.24 1.08
C ILE A 202 5.89 19.79 1.03
N CYS A 203 5.43 19.24 2.15
CA CYS A 203 4.91 17.89 2.23
C CYS A 203 3.65 17.72 1.37
N ALA A 204 2.73 18.68 1.38
CA ALA A 204 1.51 18.65 0.59
C ALA A 204 1.80 18.71 -0.93
N ILE A 205 2.67 19.62 -1.37
CA ILE A 205 3.06 19.72 -2.79
C ILE A 205 3.75 18.44 -3.22
N PHE A 206 4.72 17.96 -2.43
CA PHE A 206 5.47 16.74 -2.73
C PHE A 206 4.55 15.54 -2.92
N ASN A 207 3.66 15.30 -1.95
CA ASN A 207 2.71 14.20 -2.01
C ASN A 207 1.72 14.34 -3.19
N SER A 208 1.23 15.55 -3.44
CA SER A 208 0.33 15.83 -4.57
C SER A 208 1.01 15.57 -5.91
N VAL A 209 2.23 16.08 -6.12
CA VAL A 209 2.98 15.85 -7.36
C VAL A 209 3.20 14.37 -7.61
N LEU A 210 3.55 13.61 -6.57
CA LEU A 210 3.79 12.18 -6.66
C LEU A 210 2.51 11.42 -7.05
N ILE A 211 1.40 11.66 -6.35
CA ILE A 211 0.12 10.97 -6.61
C ILE A 211 -0.44 11.35 -7.98
N PHE A 212 -0.48 12.64 -8.31
CA PHE A 212 -1.03 13.09 -9.59
C PHE A 212 -0.19 12.64 -10.78
N SER A 213 1.13 12.69 -10.70
CA SER A 213 2.01 12.25 -11.80
C SER A 213 1.84 10.76 -12.09
N THR A 214 1.82 9.91 -11.06
CA THR A 214 1.63 8.46 -11.22
C THR A 214 0.21 8.13 -11.68
N PHE A 215 -0.81 8.82 -11.17
CA PHE A 215 -2.19 8.67 -11.63
C PHE A 215 -2.36 9.05 -13.10
N LEU A 216 -1.82 10.18 -13.52
CA LEU A 216 -1.86 10.62 -14.93
C LEU A 216 -1.12 9.64 -15.84
N PHE A 217 0.03 9.13 -15.41
CA PHE A 217 0.77 8.14 -16.16
C PHE A 217 -0.05 6.85 -16.37
N ILE A 218 -0.63 6.30 -15.31
CA ILE A 218 -1.45 5.10 -15.36
C ILE A 218 -2.68 5.32 -16.24
N THR A 219 -3.41 6.44 -16.03
CA THR A 219 -4.60 6.79 -16.80
C THR A 219 -4.29 6.95 -18.28
N SER A 220 -3.18 7.61 -18.63
CA SER A 220 -2.72 7.75 -20.01
C SER A 220 -2.39 6.40 -20.64
N SER A 221 -1.67 5.53 -19.92
CA SER A 221 -1.33 4.18 -20.37
C SER A 221 -2.59 3.37 -20.66
N TYR A 222 -3.56 3.36 -19.75
CA TYR A 222 -4.81 2.62 -19.95
C TYR A 222 -5.74 3.23 -20.99
N THR A 223 -5.73 4.54 -21.18
CA THR A 223 -6.45 5.18 -22.29
C THR A 223 -5.95 4.63 -23.65
N LEU A 224 -4.63 4.51 -23.80
CA LEU A 224 -4.04 3.94 -25.00
C LEU A 224 -4.36 2.44 -25.15
N VAL A 225 -4.30 1.68 -24.06
CA VAL A 225 -4.67 0.26 -24.04
C VAL A 225 -6.14 0.08 -24.45
N ILE A 226 -7.07 0.82 -23.89
CA ILE A 226 -8.49 0.74 -24.21
C ILE A 226 -8.72 1.08 -25.70
N ARG A 227 -8.09 2.16 -26.19
CA ARG A 227 -8.18 2.51 -27.63
C ARG A 227 -7.65 1.39 -28.53
N ALA A 228 -6.55 0.73 -28.16
CA ALA A 228 -6.00 -0.40 -28.91
C ALA A 228 -6.95 -1.60 -28.88
N VAL A 229 -7.48 -1.96 -27.72
CA VAL A 229 -8.42 -3.09 -27.56
C VAL A 229 -9.72 -2.87 -28.33
N LEU A 230 -10.26 -1.66 -28.35
CA LEU A 230 -11.48 -1.34 -29.12
C LEU A 230 -11.26 -1.49 -30.65
N ARG A 231 -10.04 -1.43 -31.13
CA ARG A 231 -9.70 -1.65 -32.55
C ARG A 231 -9.52 -3.13 -32.91
N VAL A 232 -9.52 -4.04 -31.93
CA VAL A 232 -9.44 -5.49 -32.20
C VAL A 232 -10.75 -5.96 -32.84
N PRO A 233 -10.71 -6.59 -34.03
CA PRO A 233 -11.94 -6.92 -34.79
C PRO A 233 -12.79 -7.97 -34.10
N SER A 234 -12.18 -8.97 -33.45
CA SER A 234 -12.90 -10.10 -32.83
C SER A 234 -13.38 -9.77 -31.41
N ALA A 235 -14.61 -10.14 -31.09
CA ALA A 235 -15.17 -10.03 -29.74
C ALA A 235 -14.38 -10.86 -28.71
N GLU A 236 -13.92 -12.04 -29.11
CA GLU A 236 -13.11 -12.93 -28.29
C GLU A 236 -11.75 -12.30 -27.94
N GLY A 237 -11.07 -11.71 -28.94
CA GLY A 237 -9.81 -10.98 -28.73
C GLY A 237 -9.96 -9.80 -27.79
N ARG A 238 -11.04 -9.02 -27.93
CA ARG A 238 -11.34 -7.92 -26.99
C ARG A 238 -11.57 -8.43 -25.59
N HIS A 239 -12.38 -9.48 -25.42
CA HIS A 239 -12.66 -10.07 -24.10
C HIS A 239 -11.37 -10.57 -23.43
N LYS A 240 -10.49 -11.25 -24.17
CA LYS A 240 -9.20 -11.72 -23.68
C LYS A 240 -8.31 -10.56 -23.20
N ALA A 241 -8.22 -9.48 -23.99
CA ALA A 241 -7.43 -8.31 -23.63
C ALA A 241 -7.99 -7.59 -22.38
N PHE A 242 -9.30 -7.39 -22.30
CA PHE A 242 -9.95 -6.82 -21.12
C PHE A 242 -9.77 -7.70 -19.86
N SER A 243 -9.85 -9.02 -19.99
CA SER A 243 -9.60 -9.95 -18.89
C SER A 243 -8.18 -9.83 -18.35
N THR A 244 -7.21 -9.64 -19.25
CA THR A 244 -5.79 -9.48 -18.88
C THR A 244 -5.53 -8.17 -18.11
N CYS A 245 -6.21 -7.08 -18.46
CA CYS A 245 -6.04 -5.78 -17.81
C CYS A 245 -6.94 -5.59 -16.59
N GLY A 246 -8.05 -6.33 -16.54
CA GLY A 246 -9.12 -6.10 -15.57
C GLY A 246 -8.69 -6.26 -14.10
N SER A 247 -7.76 -7.17 -13.81
CA SER A 247 -7.20 -7.33 -12.48
C SER A 247 -6.41 -6.09 -12.05
N HIS A 248 -5.52 -5.63 -12.91
CA HIS A 248 -4.72 -4.45 -12.61
C HIS A 248 -5.58 -3.17 -12.50
N LEU A 249 -6.55 -2.99 -13.41
CA LEU A 249 -7.49 -1.86 -13.31
C LEU A 249 -8.31 -1.89 -12.01
N ALA A 250 -8.73 -3.07 -11.56
CA ALA A 250 -9.44 -3.20 -10.28
C ALA A 250 -8.56 -2.76 -9.11
N VAL A 251 -7.30 -3.19 -9.05
CA VAL A 251 -6.35 -2.80 -8.00
C VAL A 251 -6.07 -1.29 -8.05
N VAL A 252 -5.79 -0.75 -9.23
CA VAL A 252 -5.58 0.71 -9.42
C VAL A 252 -6.81 1.50 -8.97
N SER A 253 -8.02 1.04 -9.31
CA SER A 253 -9.26 1.70 -8.91
C SER A 253 -9.48 1.68 -7.40
N LEU A 254 -9.17 0.56 -6.74
CA LEU A 254 -9.26 0.46 -5.28
C LEU A 254 -8.26 1.41 -4.60
N PHE A 255 -7.01 1.39 -5.03
CA PHE A 255 -5.96 2.21 -4.45
C PHE A 255 -6.20 3.71 -4.67
N TYR A 256 -6.25 4.15 -5.93
CA TYR A 256 -6.44 5.58 -6.23
C TYR A 256 -7.83 6.09 -5.88
N GLY A 257 -8.87 5.25 -5.95
CA GLY A 257 -10.21 5.60 -5.49
C GLY A 257 -10.24 5.93 -4.01
N SER A 258 -9.56 5.15 -3.18
CA SER A 258 -9.43 5.41 -1.74
C SER A 258 -8.68 6.72 -1.47
N ILE A 259 -7.56 6.94 -2.16
CA ILE A 259 -6.78 8.18 -2.04
C ILE A 259 -7.61 9.40 -2.49
N MET A 260 -8.35 9.29 -3.59
CA MET A 260 -9.21 10.38 -4.05
C MET A 260 -10.30 10.76 -3.03
N VAL A 261 -10.88 9.79 -2.33
CA VAL A 261 -11.84 10.08 -1.25
C VAL A 261 -11.18 10.93 -0.16
N MET A 262 -9.91 10.66 0.18
CA MET A 262 -9.15 11.47 1.16
C MET A 262 -8.96 12.93 0.70
N TYR A 263 -8.71 13.16 -0.60
CA TYR A 263 -8.42 14.50 -1.12
C TYR A 263 -9.67 15.30 -1.52
N VAL A 264 -10.73 14.63 -1.97
CA VAL A 264 -11.99 15.29 -2.42
C VAL A 264 -12.91 15.58 -1.23
N SER A 265 -12.80 14.81 -0.15
CA SER A 265 -13.58 15.08 1.05
C SER A 265 -13.03 16.33 1.74
N PRO A 266 -13.82 17.41 1.91
CA PRO A 266 -13.32 18.67 2.50
C PRO A 266 -12.74 18.41 3.88
N THR A 267 -11.47 18.72 4.08
CA THR A 267 -10.77 18.55 5.35
C THR A 267 -11.32 19.48 6.45
N ALA A 268 -11.93 20.60 6.06
CA ALA A 268 -12.63 21.51 6.96
C ALA A 268 -14.00 20.92 7.36
N GLY A 269 -14.00 20.02 8.34
CA GLY A 269 -15.24 19.43 8.89
C GLY A 269 -15.34 17.90 8.77
N ASN A 270 -14.34 17.23 8.18
CA ASN A 270 -14.33 15.76 8.19
C ASN A 270 -13.98 15.26 9.60
N PRO A 271 -14.87 14.49 10.23
CA PRO A 271 -14.51 13.84 11.48
C PRO A 271 -13.29 12.95 11.25
N ALA A 272 -12.33 12.95 12.16
CA ALA A 272 -11.15 12.08 12.12
C ALA A 272 -11.49 10.61 11.84
N GLY A 273 -12.72 10.20 12.13
CA GLY A 273 -13.26 8.87 11.80
C GLY A 273 -13.24 8.52 10.33
N ILE A 274 -13.57 9.45 9.41
CA ILE A 274 -13.55 9.16 7.97
C ILE A 274 -12.12 8.95 7.48
N GLN A 275 -11.18 9.78 7.92
CA GLN A 275 -9.77 9.61 7.56
C GLN A 275 -9.24 8.25 8.01
N LYS A 276 -9.52 7.83 9.25
CA LYS A 276 -9.15 6.52 9.78
C LYS A 276 -9.72 5.37 8.94
N ILE A 277 -11.02 5.44 8.58
CA ILE A 277 -11.67 4.41 7.77
C ILE A 277 -11.05 4.31 6.38
N VAL A 278 -10.81 5.44 5.72
CA VAL A 278 -10.21 5.44 4.37
C VAL A 278 -8.77 4.95 4.43
N THR A 279 -7.99 5.39 5.42
CA THR A 279 -6.62 4.89 5.63
C THR A 279 -6.61 3.39 5.86
N LEU A 280 -7.51 2.88 6.70
CA LEU A 280 -7.67 1.45 6.94
C LEU A 280 -8.00 0.70 5.65
N PHE A 281 -8.88 1.27 4.82
CA PHE A 281 -9.28 0.64 3.58
C PHE A 281 -8.11 0.45 2.62
N TYR A 282 -7.34 1.49 2.31
CA TYR A 282 -6.23 1.35 1.37
C TYR A 282 -5.01 0.63 1.96
N SER A 283 -4.79 0.72 3.28
CA SER A 283 -3.60 0.13 3.92
C SER A 283 -3.77 -1.32 4.38
N VAL A 284 -5.00 -1.78 4.58
CA VAL A 284 -5.28 -3.14 5.09
C VAL A 284 -6.17 -3.93 4.13
N MET A 285 -7.24 -3.31 3.62
CA MET A 285 -8.18 -4.03 2.76
C MET A 285 -7.65 -4.21 1.34
N THR A 286 -6.98 -3.19 0.77
CA THR A 286 -6.39 -3.29 -0.58
C THR A 286 -5.34 -4.41 -0.65
N PRO A 287 -4.37 -4.54 0.26
CA PRO A 287 -3.45 -5.67 0.33
C PRO A 287 -4.10 -7.05 0.43
N LEU A 288 -5.27 -7.15 1.07
CA LEU A 288 -6.06 -8.38 1.12
C LEU A 288 -6.70 -8.70 -0.24
N PHE A 289 -7.25 -7.68 -0.92
CA PHE A 289 -7.95 -7.90 -2.18
C PHE A 289 -7.00 -8.15 -3.35
N ASN A 290 -5.79 -7.61 -3.32
CA ASN A 290 -4.82 -7.75 -4.41
C ASN A 290 -4.55 -9.20 -4.80
N PRO A 291 -4.17 -10.13 -3.90
CA PRO A 291 -3.98 -11.52 -4.25
C PRO A 291 -5.26 -12.21 -4.74
N LEU A 292 -6.43 -11.85 -4.20
CA LEU A 292 -7.71 -12.38 -4.67
C LEU A 292 -8.02 -11.94 -6.10
N ILE A 293 -7.85 -10.65 -6.41
CA ILE A 293 -8.12 -10.10 -7.73
C ILE A 293 -7.19 -10.73 -8.78
N TYR A 294 -5.89 -10.85 -8.48
CA TYR A 294 -4.93 -11.44 -9.41
C TYR A 294 -5.11 -12.95 -9.55
N SER A 295 -5.42 -13.68 -8.48
CA SER A 295 -5.62 -15.13 -8.54
C SER A 295 -6.94 -15.54 -9.20
N LEU A 296 -8.03 -14.81 -8.94
CA LEU A 296 -9.35 -15.16 -9.47
C LEU A 296 -9.50 -14.85 -10.96
N ARG A 297 -8.93 -13.73 -11.44
CA ARG A 297 -9.09 -13.29 -12.83
C ARG A 297 -8.03 -13.84 -13.78
N ASN A 298 -6.84 -14.16 -13.29
CA ASN A 298 -5.74 -14.66 -14.12
C ASN A 298 -5.75 -16.19 -14.16
N LYS A 299 -6.05 -16.78 -15.35
CA LYS A 299 -6.12 -18.22 -15.53
C LYS A 299 -4.81 -18.94 -15.24
N GLU A 300 -3.67 -18.38 -15.67
CA GLU A 300 -2.34 -18.96 -15.46
C GLU A 300 -1.98 -18.97 -13.97
N MET A 301 -2.20 -17.85 -13.26
CA MET A 301 -2.01 -17.76 -11.82
C MET A 301 -2.90 -18.75 -11.07
N LYS A 302 -4.18 -18.86 -11.45
CA LYS A 302 -5.10 -19.82 -10.85
C LYS A 302 -4.63 -21.26 -11.00
N GLN A 303 -4.13 -21.63 -12.18
CA GLN A 303 -3.58 -22.96 -12.45
C GLN A 303 -2.31 -23.22 -11.64
N ALA A 304 -1.41 -22.25 -11.55
CA ALA A 304 -0.19 -22.34 -10.75
C ALA A 304 -0.49 -22.51 -9.26
N LEU A 305 -1.42 -21.72 -8.71
CA LEU A 305 -1.88 -21.87 -7.32
C LEU A 305 -2.53 -23.22 -7.07
N THR A 306 -3.37 -23.72 -7.98
CA THR A 306 -3.97 -25.05 -7.87
C THR A 306 -2.92 -26.15 -7.85
N LYS A 307 -1.88 -26.04 -8.69
CA LYS A 307 -0.75 -26.97 -8.70
C LYS A 307 0.04 -26.90 -7.38
N LEU A 308 0.30 -25.70 -6.88
CA LEU A 308 0.99 -25.48 -5.61
C LEU A 308 0.24 -26.13 -4.45
N PHE A 309 -1.07 -25.91 -4.34
CA PHE A 309 -1.89 -26.53 -3.28
C PHE A 309 -1.97 -28.08 -3.39
N ARG A 310 -1.90 -28.64 -4.61
CA ARG A 310 -1.83 -30.10 -4.78
C ARG A 310 -0.49 -30.67 -4.27
N ILE A 311 0.62 -29.98 -4.52
CA ILE A 311 1.94 -30.40 -4.05
C ILE A 311 2.07 -30.31 -2.52
N MET A 312 1.38 -29.34 -1.90
CA MET A 312 1.39 -29.17 -0.44
C MET A 312 0.47 -30.16 0.30
N ARG A 313 -0.45 -30.87 -0.39
CA ARG A 313 -1.27 -31.89 0.26
C ARG A 313 -0.41 -33.09 0.66
N PRO A 314 -0.40 -33.49 1.97
CA PRO A 314 0.30 -34.70 2.42
C PRO A 314 -0.29 -35.92 1.71
N GLY A 315 0.50 -36.67 0.96
CA GLY A 315 0.09 -37.89 0.26
C GLY A 315 0.24 -37.90 -1.26
N GLN A 316 0.39 -36.78 -1.95
CA GLN A 316 0.57 -36.75 -3.40
C GLN A 316 2.03 -36.50 -3.87
N ARG A 317 2.98 -36.33 -2.94
CA ARG A 317 4.41 -36.15 -3.28
C ARG A 317 5.05 -37.35 -4.02
N GLN A 318 4.45 -38.54 -3.96
CA GLN A 318 4.99 -39.76 -4.60
C GLN A 318 4.61 -39.92 -6.06
N LEU A 319 3.57 -39.24 -6.54
CA LEU A 319 3.07 -39.38 -7.93
C LEU A 319 3.75 -38.44 -8.95
N LEU A 320 4.61 -37.53 -8.51
CA LEU A 320 5.31 -36.57 -9.39
C LEU A 320 6.81 -36.89 -9.57
N LYS A 321 7.26 -38.05 -9.08
CA LYS A 321 8.64 -38.54 -9.25
C LYS A 321 8.80 -39.65 -10.30
N ASN A 322 7.71 -40.00 -11.03
CA ASN A 322 7.75 -40.94 -12.16
C ASN A 322 7.41 -40.22 -13.46
#